data_1c32e43c24359b569efdf99ba5a62352
#
_entry.id   1c32e43c24359b569efdf99ba5a62352
#
_cell.length_a   1.000
_cell.length_b   1.000
_cell.length_c   1.000
_cell.angle_alpha   90.00
_cell.angle_beta   90.00
_cell.angle_gamma   90.00
#
_symmetry.space_group_name_H-M   'P 1'
#
loop_
_entity.id
_entity.type
_entity.pdbx_description
1 polymer ?
#
loop_
_entity_poly.entity_id
_entity_poly.type
_entity_poly.pdbx_seq_one_letter_code
_entity_poly.pdbx_strand_id
1 'polypeptide(L)'
;MKLPGAPLFLAAMLAAVCAVAAEAPATFKVSEFSFTRPASWEWVEVFVPMRKAQLKINDEKNKTFAEVIFFHFGPGDGGGTKANVNRWFSQFKEPREKINARTEEVTVGNHKVTYVDAEGTYQGGLQGSSAPPKPNYALSGAIIESSQGNVFIRMTGPSQLVRNSTSEFRKMVESGLK
;
A
#
# COMPACT_ATOMS: atom_id res chain seq x y z
N MET A 1 61.20 -41.80 -31.15
CA MET A 1 61.28 -40.46 -30.61
C MET A 1 59.85 -39.96 -30.46
N LYS A 2 59.26 -39.96 -29.20
CA LYS A 2 57.90 -39.60 -28.91
C LYS A 2 57.88 -38.15 -28.37
N LEU A 3 57.10 -37.26 -29.00
CA LEU A 3 56.89 -35.93 -28.57
C LEU A 3 55.77 -35.94 -27.50
N PRO A 4 55.91 -35.18 -26.38
CA PRO A 4 54.87 -35.04 -25.35
C PRO A 4 53.81 -34.03 -25.79
N GLY A 5 52.55 -34.43 -25.69
CA GLY A 5 51.40 -33.55 -25.90
C GLY A 5 51.23 -32.58 -24.73
N ALA A 6 51.07 -31.29 -25.02
CA ALA A 6 50.75 -30.24 -24.06
C ALA A 6 49.27 -30.29 -23.68
N PRO A 7 48.90 -30.12 -22.42
CA PRO A 7 47.49 -30.02 -22.03
C PRO A 7 46.96 -28.60 -22.31
N LEU A 8 45.85 -28.58 -23.05
CA LEU A 8 45.06 -27.35 -23.33
C LEU A 8 44.23 -27.02 -22.09
N PHE A 9 44.62 -25.99 -21.31
CA PHE A 9 43.80 -25.46 -20.23
C PHE A 9 42.71 -24.58 -20.82
N LEU A 10 41.47 -25.08 -20.78
CA LEU A 10 40.27 -24.35 -21.13
C LEU A 10 39.86 -23.52 -19.89
N ALA A 11 40.22 -22.24 -19.85
CA ALA A 11 39.77 -21.31 -18.81
C ALA A 11 38.30 -20.91 -19.05
N ALA A 12 37.38 -21.51 -18.30
CA ALA A 12 35.97 -21.11 -18.29
C ALA A 12 35.83 -19.76 -17.56
N MET A 13 35.62 -18.69 -18.32
CA MET A 13 35.28 -17.37 -17.78
C MET A 13 33.81 -17.36 -17.30
N LEU A 14 33.60 -17.45 -16.00
CA LEU A 14 32.28 -17.33 -15.37
C LEU A 14 31.91 -15.83 -15.33
N ALA A 15 31.08 -15.39 -16.27
CA ALA A 15 30.52 -14.06 -16.27
C ALA A 15 29.46 -13.97 -15.16
N ALA A 16 29.78 -13.33 -14.04
CA ALA A 16 28.83 -12.98 -13.01
C ALA A 16 27.89 -11.89 -13.55
N VAL A 17 26.66 -12.27 -13.90
CA VAL A 17 25.57 -11.33 -14.19
C VAL A 17 25.11 -10.72 -12.86
N CYS A 18 25.62 -9.53 -12.53
CA CYS A 18 25.04 -8.72 -11.46
C CYS A 18 23.66 -8.27 -11.93
N ALA A 19 22.61 -8.90 -11.42
CA ALA A 19 21.24 -8.38 -11.53
C ALA A 19 21.20 -7.07 -10.73
N VAL A 20 21.20 -5.95 -11.42
CA VAL A 20 20.91 -4.64 -10.80
C VAL A 20 19.42 -4.68 -10.42
N ALA A 21 19.14 -4.79 -9.13
CA ALA A 21 17.79 -4.60 -8.64
C ALA A 21 17.37 -3.18 -9.00
N ALA A 22 16.25 -3.02 -9.73
CA ALA A 22 15.72 -1.71 -10.07
C ALA A 22 15.44 -0.94 -8.76
N GLU A 23 15.94 0.28 -8.66
CA GLU A 23 15.72 1.13 -7.49
C GLU A 23 14.21 1.43 -7.37
N ALA A 24 13.68 1.29 -6.16
CA ALA A 24 12.25 1.53 -5.90
C ALA A 24 11.90 2.99 -6.21
N PRO A 25 10.81 3.27 -6.94
CA PRO A 25 10.49 4.61 -7.41
C PRO A 25 10.27 5.58 -6.24
N ALA A 26 10.86 6.77 -6.32
CA ALA A 26 10.63 7.85 -5.36
C ALA A 26 9.25 8.48 -5.52
N THR A 27 8.73 8.48 -6.76
CA THR A 27 7.37 8.92 -7.12
C THR A 27 6.69 7.86 -7.97
N PHE A 28 5.37 7.73 -7.81
CA PHE A 28 4.56 6.78 -8.59
C PHE A 28 3.21 7.39 -8.94
N LYS A 29 2.59 6.88 -10.01
CA LYS A 29 1.34 7.42 -10.55
C LYS A 29 0.18 6.45 -10.33
N VAL A 30 -0.95 7.01 -9.88
CA VAL A 30 -2.24 6.30 -9.82
C VAL A 30 -3.30 7.21 -10.41
N SER A 31 -3.93 6.82 -11.51
CA SER A 31 -4.77 7.68 -12.33
C SER A 31 -4.02 8.94 -12.77
N GLU A 32 -4.59 10.14 -12.62
CA GLU A 32 -3.93 11.41 -12.90
C GLU A 32 -2.97 11.88 -11.80
N PHE A 33 -3.02 11.29 -10.60
CA PHE A 33 -2.26 11.72 -9.43
C PHE A 33 -0.85 11.12 -9.38
N SER A 34 0.15 11.95 -9.02
CA SER A 34 1.54 11.54 -8.85
C SER A 34 1.96 11.68 -7.39
N PHE A 35 2.09 10.56 -6.70
CA PHE A 35 2.39 10.50 -5.28
C PHE A 35 3.90 10.41 -5.02
N THR A 36 4.36 11.06 -3.96
CA THR A 36 5.72 10.91 -3.45
C THR A 36 5.76 9.80 -2.39
N ARG A 37 6.53 8.76 -2.65
CA ARG A 37 6.72 7.66 -1.68
C ARG A 37 7.57 8.16 -0.51
N PRO A 38 7.14 7.96 0.75
CA PRO A 38 8.00 8.16 1.90
C PRO A 38 9.26 7.28 1.80
N ALA A 39 10.44 7.85 2.03
CA ALA A 39 11.71 7.17 1.81
C ALA A 39 11.88 5.89 2.66
N SER A 40 11.29 5.87 3.86
CA SER A 40 11.31 4.74 4.78
C SER A 40 10.31 3.62 4.43
N TRP A 41 9.41 3.85 3.46
CA TRP A 41 8.40 2.87 3.06
C TRP A 41 8.89 2.04 1.89
N GLU A 42 8.82 0.73 2.04
CA GLU A 42 9.22 -0.24 1.04
C GLU A 42 8.21 -0.26 -0.13
N TRP A 43 8.71 -0.22 -1.37
CA TRP A 43 7.91 -0.45 -2.56
C TRP A 43 7.66 -1.94 -2.73
N VAL A 44 6.40 -2.33 -2.98
CA VAL A 44 6.01 -3.71 -3.24
C VAL A 44 5.48 -3.82 -4.66
N GLU A 45 6.06 -4.68 -5.47
CA GLU A 45 5.57 -4.95 -6.82
C GLU A 45 4.16 -5.54 -6.79
N VAL A 46 3.31 -5.04 -7.69
CA VAL A 46 1.90 -5.40 -7.73
C VAL A 46 1.59 -6.27 -8.94
N PHE A 47 1.10 -7.47 -8.67
CA PHE A 47 0.67 -8.42 -9.72
C PHE A 47 -0.85 -8.63 -9.75
N VAL A 48 -1.60 -7.94 -8.88
CA VAL A 48 -3.06 -8.05 -8.77
C VAL A 48 -3.71 -6.88 -9.53
N PRO A 49 -4.53 -7.12 -10.55
CA PRO A 49 -5.05 -6.06 -11.45
C PRO A 49 -5.79 -4.91 -10.75
N MET A 50 -6.47 -5.18 -9.63
CA MET A 50 -7.23 -4.17 -8.89
C MET A 50 -6.34 -3.25 -8.03
N ARG A 51 -5.11 -3.66 -7.70
CA ARG A 51 -4.15 -2.83 -6.98
C ARG A 51 -3.33 -2.04 -8.00
N LYS A 52 -3.17 -0.75 -7.80
CA LYS A 52 -2.39 0.13 -8.68
C LYS A 52 -1.00 0.44 -8.14
N ALA A 53 -0.85 0.46 -6.81
CA ALA A 53 0.41 0.56 -6.10
C ALA A 53 0.28 -0.08 -4.72
N GLN A 54 1.40 -0.50 -4.16
CA GLN A 54 1.47 -1.03 -2.81
C GLN A 54 2.77 -0.62 -2.13
N LEU A 55 2.66 -0.17 -0.88
CA LEU A 55 3.79 0.13 -0.03
C LEU A 55 3.68 -0.70 1.26
N LYS A 56 4.82 -0.90 1.91
CA LYS A 56 4.93 -1.61 3.17
C LYS A 56 5.72 -0.77 4.17
N ILE A 57 5.23 -0.70 5.38
CA ILE A 57 5.84 0.01 6.50
C ILE A 57 6.33 -1.05 7.47
N ASN A 58 7.64 -1.25 7.56
CA ASN A 58 8.22 -2.25 8.43
C ASN A 58 8.36 -1.73 9.87
N ASP A 59 8.08 -2.59 10.83
CA ASP A 59 8.40 -2.42 12.24
C ASP A 59 9.41 -3.52 12.64
N GLU A 60 10.68 -3.22 12.46
CA GLU A 60 11.78 -4.16 12.71
C GLU A 60 11.83 -4.64 14.17
N LYS A 61 11.44 -3.76 15.10
CA LYS A 61 11.44 -4.06 16.54
C LYS A 61 10.44 -5.14 16.91
N ASN A 62 9.23 -5.06 16.35
CA ASN A 62 8.13 -5.96 16.62
C ASN A 62 7.97 -7.06 15.56
N LYS A 63 8.85 -7.08 14.52
CA LYS A 63 8.81 -8.01 13.39
C LYS A 63 7.42 -8.05 12.72
N THR A 64 6.83 -6.89 12.54
CA THR A 64 5.52 -6.72 11.94
C THR A 64 5.54 -5.61 10.89
N PHE A 65 4.43 -5.41 10.19
CA PHE A 65 4.34 -4.38 9.16
C PHE A 65 2.90 -3.88 8.99
N ALA A 66 2.77 -2.69 8.39
CA ALA A 66 1.52 -2.19 7.83
C ALA A 66 1.62 -2.15 6.30
N GLU A 67 0.48 -2.37 5.62
CA GLU A 67 0.36 -2.28 4.17
C GLU A 67 -0.38 -1.01 3.79
N VAL A 68 0.10 -0.32 2.74
CA VAL A 68 -0.59 0.80 2.11
C VAL A 68 -0.91 0.40 0.68
N ILE A 69 -2.20 0.32 0.34
CA ILE A 69 -2.65 -0.17 -0.96
C ILE A 69 -3.48 0.90 -1.66
N PHE A 70 -3.17 1.12 -2.93
CA PHE A 70 -3.87 2.04 -3.83
C PHE A 70 -4.78 1.26 -4.79
N PHE A 71 -6.02 1.72 -4.90
CA PHE A 71 -7.00 1.18 -5.84
C PHE A 71 -7.55 2.30 -6.72
N HIS A 72 -7.81 1.98 -7.98
CA HIS A 72 -8.50 2.85 -8.92
C HIS A 72 -9.23 1.97 -9.94
N PHE A 73 -10.49 2.23 -10.18
CA PHE A 73 -11.35 1.40 -11.01
C PHE A 73 -11.86 2.10 -12.29
N GLY A 74 -11.63 3.39 -12.42
CA GLY A 74 -12.13 4.22 -13.52
C GLY A 74 -13.40 5.00 -13.15
N PRO A 75 -13.88 5.84 -14.09
CA PRO A 75 -15.06 6.69 -13.87
C PRO A 75 -16.33 5.86 -13.62
N GLY A 76 -17.03 6.18 -12.54
CA GLY A 76 -18.28 5.50 -12.16
C GLY A 76 -18.12 4.14 -11.46
N ASP A 77 -16.91 3.58 -11.48
CA ASP A 77 -16.62 2.28 -10.89
C ASP A 77 -16.05 2.38 -9.45
N GLY A 78 -15.97 1.25 -8.76
CA GLY A 78 -15.43 1.16 -7.39
C GLY A 78 -16.40 1.58 -6.29
N GLY A 79 -17.55 2.15 -6.65
CA GLY A 79 -18.55 2.67 -5.71
C GLY A 79 -18.23 4.06 -5.18
N GLY A 80 -19.23 4.74 -4.61
CA GLY A 80 -19.08 6.08 -4.05
C GLY A 80 -18.36 6.09 -2.70
N THR A 81 -17.95 7.28 -2.27
CA THR A 81 -17.22 7.53 -1.02
C THR A 81 -17.92 6.90 0.19
N LYS A 82 -19.20 7.19 0.40
CA LYS A 82 -19.98 6.66 1.53
C LYS A 82 -20.03 5.12 1.58
N ALA A 83 -20.18 4.47 0.42
CA ALA A 83 -20.22 3.01 0.34
C ALA A 83 -18.87 2.38 0.72
N ASN A 84 -17.76 2.98 0.30
CA ASN A 84 -16.43 2.53 0.64
C ASN A 84 -16.08 2.75 2.11
N VAL A 85 -16.43 3.91 2.67
CA VAL A 85 -16.30 4.20 4.12
C VAL A 85 -17.02 3.12 4.94
N ASN A 86 -18.28 2.82 4.62
CA ASN A 86 -19.04 1.79 5.31
C ASN A 86 -18.42 0.40 5.15
N ARG A 87 -17.94 0.06 3.95
CA ARG A 87 -17.24 -1.20 3.68
C ARG A 87 -15.95 -1.31 4.49
N TRP A 88 -15.21 -0.22 4.67
CA TRP A 88 -13.98 -0.25 5.48
C TRP A 88 -14.27 -0.45 6.96
N PHE A 89 -15.30 0.19 7.50
CA PHE A 89 -15.71 -0.05 8.88
C PHE A 89 -16.24 -1.48 9.10
N SER A 90 -16.95 -2.06 8.13
CA SER A 90 -17.44 -3.45 8.22
C SER A 90 -16.33 -4.52 8.18
N GLN A 91 -15.07 -4.12 7.94
CA GLN A 91 -13.91 -5.03 8.03
C GLN A 91 -13.44 -5.27 9.46
N PHE A 92 -14.05 -4.63 10.45
CA PHE A 92 -13.81 -4.87 11.87
C PHE A 92 -14.89 -5.78 12.45
N LYS A 93 -14.52 -6.57 13.45
CA LYS A 93 -15.42 -7.49 14.14
C LYS A 93 -16.43 -6.75 15.01
N GLU A 94 -15.97 -5.70 15.66
CA GLU A 94 -16.76 -4.89 16.57
C GLU A 94 -17.67 -3.93 15.79
N PRO A 95 -18.82 -3.53 16.35
CA PRO A 95 -19.69 -2.54 15.75
C PRO A 95 -19.00 -1.14 15.71
N ARG A 96 -19.49 -0.29 14.81
CA ARG A 96 -18.89 1.00 14.48
C ARG A 96 -18.57 1.89 15.70
N GLU A 97 -19.44 1.88 16.71
CA GLU A 97 -19.29 2.68 17.94
C GLU A 97 -18.14 2.21 18.84
N LYS A 98 -17.60 1.01 18.60
CA LYS A 98 -16.51 0.40 19.39
C LYS A 98 -15.15 0.39 18.70
N ILE A 99 -15.10 0.82 17.42
CA ILE A 99 -13.86 0.81 16.62
C ILE A 99 -13.20 2.19 16.48
N ASN A 100 -13.55 3.16 17.33
CA ASN A 100 -13.06 4.53 17.22
C ASN A 100 -13.22 5.12 15.81
N ALA A 101 -14.32 4.77 15.11
CA ALA A 101 -14.58 5.15 13.74
C ALA A 101 -14.65 6.67 13.58
N ARG A 102 -13.80 7.21 12.71
CA ARG A 102 -13.74 8.64 12.38
C ARG A 102 -13.77 8.82 10.88
N THR A 103 -14.39 9.91 10.45
CA THR A 103 -14.43 10.35 9.06
C THR A 103 -14.24 11.86 9.03
N GLU A 104 -13.32 12.33 8.20
CA GLU A 104 -13.02 13.75 8.02
C GLU A 104 -13.02 14.07 6.53
N GLU A 105 -13.77 15.07 6.11
CA GLU A 105 -13.77 15.58 4.74
C GLU A 105 -12.98 16.88 4.68
N VAL A 106 -12.01 16.96 3.76
CA VAL A 106 -11.18 18.14 3.51
C VAL A 106 -11.10 18.42 2.02
N THR A 107 -10.78 19.65 1.67
CA THR A 107 -10.43 20.01 0.28
C THR A 107 -8.94 20.32 0.23
N VAL A 108 -8.20 19.63 -0.64
CA VAL A 108 -6.78 19.85 -0.88
C VAL A 108 -6.61 20.23 -2.36
N GLY A 109 -6.13 21.44 -2.61
CA GLY A 109 -6.19 22.01 -3.96
C GLY A 109 -7.64 22.08 -4.46
N ASN A 110 -7.92 21.43 -5.57
CA ASN A 110 -9.26 21.35 -6.16
C ASN A 110 -9.95 19.99 -5.92
N HIS A 111 -9.40 19.14 -5.04
CA HIS A 111 -9.88 17.78 -4.83
C HIS A 111 -10.49 17.61 -3.44
N LYS A 112 -11.67 16.98 -3.38
CA LYS A 112 -12.29 16.55 -2.15
C LYS A 112 -11.63 15.25 -1.70
N VAL A 113 -11.17 15.22 -0.45
CA VAL A 113 -10.55 14.05 0.17
C VAL A 113 -11.32 13.66 1.42
N THR A 114 -11.70 12.41 1.52
CA THR A 114 -12.31 11.83 2.72
C THR A 114 -11.30 10.94 3.42
N TYR A 115 -10.83 11.35 4.59
CA TYR A 115 -10.02 10.52 5.48
C TYR A 115 -10.91 9.68 6.38
N VAL A 116 -10.45 8.46 6.66
CA VAL A 116 -11.21 7.46 7.44
C VAL A 116 -10.25 6.75 8.37
N ASP A 117 -10.57 6.71 9.65
CA ASP A 117 -9.80 5.98 10.65
C ASP A 117 -10.70 5.03 11.45
N ALA A 118 -10.17 3.85 11.77
CA ALA A 118 -10.81 2.88 12.64
C ALA A 118 -9.77 2.00 13.33
N GLU A 119 -10.09 1.48 14.52
CA GLU A 119 -9.21 0.61 15.30
C GLU A 119 -10.02 -0.45 16.05
N GLY A 120 -9.59 -1.72 15.98
CA GLY A 120 -10.28 -2.84 16.61
C GLY A 120 -9.71 -4.19 16.20
N THR A 121 -10.56 -5.20 16.14
CA THR A 121 -10.22 -6.53 15.62
C THR A 121 -10.52 -6.56 14.13
N TYR A 122 -9.47 -6.47 13.31
CA TYR A 122 -9.58 -6.46 11.86
C TYR A 122 -9.79 -7.86 11.31
N GLN A 123 -10.85 -8.07 10.57
CA GLN A 123 -11.17 -9.36 9.96
C GLN A 123 -10.59 -9.50 8.54
N GLY A 124 -10.15 -8.38 7.93
CA GLY A 124 -9.57 -8.36 6.58
C GLY A 124 -10.56 -8.73 5.49
N GLY A 125 -10.18 -8.47 4.25
CA GLY A 125 -10.72 -9.11 3.08
C GLY A 125 -12.21 -8.89 2.76
N LEU A 126 -12.64 -9.61 1.71
CA LEU A 126 -14.04 -9.81 1.34
C LEU A 126 -14.71 -10.70 2.40
N GLN A 127 -16.01 -10.52 2.63
CA GLN A 127 -16.82 -11.43 3.44
C GLN A 127 -16.55 -12.87 2.98
N GLY A 128 -16.16 -13.73 3.93
CA GLY A 128 -15.79 -15.12 3.65
C GLY A 128 -14.26 -15.39 3.56
N SER A 129 -13.43 -14.39 3.81
CA SER A 129 -11.97 -14.62 3.98
C SER A 129 -11.73 -15.56 5.16
N SER A 130 -10.98 -16.64 4.92
CA SER A 130 -10.58 -17.62 5.95
C SER A 130 -9.41 -17.13 6.83
N ALA A 131 -8.93 -15.91 6.63
CA ALA A 131 -7.84 -15.37 7.44
C ALA A 131 -8.33 -15.11 8.89
N PRO A 132 -7.54 -15.49 9.91
CA PRO A 132 -7.92 -15.25 11.30
C PRO A 132 -8.02 -13.75 11.59
N PRO A 133 -9.00 -13.34 12.44
CA PRO A 133 -9.11 -11.96 12.88
C PRO A 133 -7.83 -11.48 13.56
N LYS A 134 -7.44 -10.23 13.30
CA LYS A 134 -6.24 -9.60 13.83
C LYS A 134 -6.62 -8.56 14.89
N PRO A 135 -6.48 -8.86 16.18
CA PRO A 135 -6.76 -7.89 17.25
C PRO A 135 -5.73 -6.77 17.24
N ASN A 136 -6.08 -5.61 17.82
CA ASN A 136 -5.21 -4.43 17.91
C ASN A 136 -4.70 -3.96 16.54
N TYR A 137 -5.55 -4.00 15.53
CA TYR A 137 -5.28 -3.47 14.19
C TYR A 137 -6.02 -2.15 13.99
N ALA A 138 -5.44 -1.31 13.14
CA ALA A 138 -6.07 -0.09 12.68
C ALA A 138 -6.13 -0.04 11.15
N LEU A 139 -7.05 0.77 10.67
CA LEU A 139 -7.18 1.22 9.30
C LEU A 139 -7.09 2.74 9.30
N SER A 140 -6.23 3.31 8.45
CA SER A 140 -6.26 4.71 8.06
C SER A 140 -6.41 4.77 6.54
N GLY A 141 -7.45 5.43 6.07
CA GLY A 141 -7.79 5.47 4.65
C GLY A 141 -7.94 6.89 4.12
N ALA A 142 -7.80 7.05 2.81
CA ALA A 142 -8.13 8.26 2.08
C ALA A 142 -8.87 7.91 0.80
N ILE A 143 -9.91 8.68 0.49
CA ILE A 143 -10.65 8.60 -0.77
C ILE A 143 -10.53 9.96 -1.43
N ILE A 144 -9.88 10.01 -2.60
CA ILE A 144 -9.73 11.19 -3.42
C ILE A 144 -10.81 11.16 -4.49
N GLU A 145 -11.70 12.13 -4.51
CA GLU A 145 -12.75 12.22 -5.53
C GLU A 145 -12.18 12.84 -6.80
N SER A 146 -12.45 12.20 -7.94
CA SER A 146 -12.00 12.63 -9.27
C SER A 146 -13.01 12.27 -10.35
N SER A 147 -13.07 13.09 -11.40
CA SER A 147 -13.84 12.83 -12.61
C SER A 147 -13.31 11.63 -13.42
N GLN A 148 -12.04 11.28 -13.26
CA GLN A 148 -11.41 10.09 -13.84
C GLN A 148 -11.64 8.82 -13.03
N GLY A 149 -12.47 8.89 -11.98
CA GLY A 149 -12.71 7.83 -11.01
C GLY A 149 -11.94 8.05 -9.71
N ASN A 150 -12.57 7.68 -8.61
CA ASN A 150 -12.01 7.87 -7.29
C ASN A 150 -10.74 7.03 -7.06
N VAL A 151 -9.75 7.60 -6.38
CA VAL A 151 -8.60 6.86 -5.88
C VAL A 151 -8.83 6.53 -4.41
N PHE A 152 -8.73 5.24 -4.09
CA PHE A 152 -8.91 4.70 -2.74
C PHE A 152 -7.56 4.25 -2.21
N ILE A 153 -7.12 4.84 -1.11
CA ILE A 153 -5.83 4.54 -0.48
C ILE A 153 -6.12 4.01 0.92
N ARG A 154 -5.57 2.85 1.26
CA ARG A 154 -5.84 2.21 2.54
C ARG A 154 -4.56 1.70 3.18
N MET A 155 -4.24 2.22 4.35
CA MET A 155 -3.19 1.72 5.25
C MET A 155 -3.84 0.82 6.30
N THR A 156 -3.34 -0.41 6.46
CA THR A 156 -3.82 -1.36 7.48
C THR A 156 -2.63 -2.06 8.15
N GLY A 157 -2.69 -2.22 9.45
CA GLY A 157 -1.62 -2.85 10.22
C GLY A 157 -1.87 -2.80 11.73
N PRO A 158 -0.88 -3.20 12.55
CA PRO A 158 -0.94 -3.03 14.00
C PRO A 158 -1.24 -1.59 14.38
N SER A 159 -2.17 -1.38 15.31
CA SER A 159 -2.71 -0.06 15.66
C SER A 159 -1.63 0.98 15.97
N GLN A 160 -0.61 0.62 16.74
CA GLN A 160 0.45 1.56 17.09
C GLN A 160 1.27 1.99 15.86
N LEU A 161 1.58 1.06 14.95
CA LEU A 161 2.33 1.35 13.74
C LEU A 161 1.52 2.27 12.81
N VAL A 162 0.23 1.99 12.62
CA VAL A 162 -0.67 2.81 11.81
C VAL A 162 -0.78 4.23 12.40
N ARG A 163 -1.01 4.36 13.71
CA ARG A 163 -1.06 5.67 14.37
C ARG A 163 0.22 6.48 14.17
N ASN A 164 1.38 5.84 14.34
CA ASN A 164 2.69 6.50 14.16
C ASN A 164 2.91 6.96 12.72
N SER A 165 2.32 6.27 11.75
CA SER A 165 2.51 6.52 10.31
C SER A 165 1.43 7.44 9.71
N THR A 166 0.36 7.79 10.45
CA THR A 166 -0.78 8.55 9.92
C THR A 166 -0.38 9.94 9.39
N SER A 167 0.53 10.65 10.06
CA SER A 167 1.00 11.96 9.57
C SER A 167 1.73 11.86 8.24
N GLU A 168 2.60 10.86 8.09
CA GLU A 168 3.35 10.62 6.85
C GLU A 168 2.43 10.12 5.73
N PHE A 169 1.45 9.28 6.07
CA PHE A 169 0.39 8.84 5.16
C PHE A 169 -0.38 10.03 4.58
N ARG A 170 -0.83 10.98 5.42
CA ARG A 170 -1.53 12.18 4.94
C ARG A 170 -0.64 13.04 4.03
N LYS A 171 0.63 13.28 4.40
CA LYS A 171 1.59 14.01 3.54
C LYS A 171 1.78 13.35 2.18
N MET A 172 1.86 12.02 2.14
CA MET A 172 1.94 11.27 0.90
C MET A 172 0.66 11.45 0.06
N VAL A 173 -0.53 11.33 0.65
CA VAL A 173 -1.81 11.56 -0.03
C VAL A 173 -1.86 12.98 -0.62
N GLU A 174 -1.54 13.99 0.17
CA GLU A 174 -1.55 15.40 -0.24
C GLU A 174 -0.49 15.73 -1.31
N SER A 175 0.61 14.97 -1.38
CA SER A 175 1.63 15.15 -2.41
C SER A 175 1.10 14.95 -3.83
N GLY A 176 0.10 14.08 -3.99
CA GLY A 176 -0.54 13.81 -5.27
C GLY A 176 -1.55 14.88 -5.71
N LEU A 177 -1.87 15.85 -4.87
CA LEU A 177 -2.96 16.82 -5.06
C LEU A 177 -2.45 18.26 -5.28
N LYS A 178 -1.14 18.41 -5.44
CA LYS A 178 -0.46 19.70 -5.65
C LYS A 178 -0.31 20.03 -7.12
#